data_7e7afbd2508478fd749bdf682c43a2c7
#
_entry.id   7e7afbd2508478fd749bdf682c43a2c7
#
_cell.length_a   1.000
_cell.length_b   1.000
_cell.length_c   1.000
_cell.angle_alpha   90.00
_cell.angle_beta   90.00
_cell.angle_gamma   90.00
#
_symmetry.space_group_name_H-M   'P 1'
#
loop_
_entity.id
_entity.type
_entity.pdbx_description
1 polymer ?
#
loop_
_entity_poly.entity_id
_entity_poly.type
_entity_poly.pdbx_seq_one_letter_code
_entity_poly.pdbx_strand_id
1 'polypeptide(L)'
;RPHSYKYTEKNTTRLIIEKINATTSDILIESPYVILSEEIFTALLKAVHRGVKVQIITNSMMTSDSYLVLPVYYQERDYLINLGIDIYEFQGIDQYLHTKMFIFDHNEVVLGSYNLDMLSANINTEIFVSIKDSEVVKESIKYYSETLAQSIFAKVNSIKPAILEGRINLKSIKKYSVIKLLEYTLAPYLRDYL
;
A
#
# COMPACT_ATOMS: atom_id res chain seq x y z
N ARG A 1 -22.16 26.39 4.03
CA ARG A 1 -21.02 25.85 4.79
C ARG A 1 -21.15 24.34 4.76
N PRO A 2 -20.17 23.55 4.28
CA PRO A 2 -20.22 22.12 4.44
C PRO A 2 -20.22 21.81 5.95
N HIS A 3 -21.09 20.90 6.36
CA HIS A 3 -21.12 20.42 7.73
C HIS A 3 -19.74 19.92 8.08
N SER A 4 -19.13 20.48 9.13
CA SER A 4 -17.92 19.94 9.71
C SER A 4 -18.25 18.50 10.12
N TYR A 5 -17.73 17.53 9.39
CA TYR A 5 -17.70 16.16 9.86
C TYR A 5 -16.97 16.19 11.19
N LYS A 6 -17.68 15.96 12.29
CA LYS A 6 -17.04 15.70 13.57
C LYS A 6 -16.06 14.55 13.31
N TYR A 7 -14.79 14.79 13.56
CA TYR A 7 -13.76 13.77 13.51
C TYR A 7 -14.28 12.56 14.30
N THR A 8 -14.68 11.51 13.60
CA THR A 8 -14.85 10.20 14.21
C THR A 8 -13.49 9.84 14.77
N GLU A 9 -13.45 9.41 16.04
CA GLU A 9 -12.19 8.98 16.63
C GLU A 9 -11.50 8.01 15.66
N LYS A 10 -10.26 8.31 15.26
CA LYS A 10 -9.43 7.51 14.33
C LYS A 10 -9.00 6.18 14.97
N ASN A 11 -9.96 5.43 15.51
CA ASN A 11 -9.68 4.24 16.31
C ASN A 11 -8.95 3.18 15.51
N THR A 12 -9.33 2.98 14.24
CA THR A 12 -8.73 1.97 13.35
C THR A 12 -7.28 2.33 13.05
N THR A 13 -7.01 3.57 12.64
CA THR A 13 -5.65 4.05 12.36
C THR A 13 -4.76 3.95 13.60
N ARG A 14 -5.27 4.36 14.78
CA ARG A 14 -4.54 4.27 16.05
C ARG A 14 -4.18 2.82 16.39
N LEU A 15 -5.11 1.90 16.25
CA LEU A 15 -4.87 0.48 16.54
C LEU A 15 -3.83 -0.13 15.58
N ILE A 16 -3.84 0.23 14.30
CA ILE A 16 -2.79 -0.18 13.35
C ILE A 16 -1.44 0.39 13.77
N ILE A 17 -1.37 1.66 14.14
CA ILE A 17 -0.13 2.30 14.63
C ILE A 17 0.38 1.61 15.90
N GLU A 18 -0.48 1.26 16.84
CA GLU A 18 -0.11 0.52 18.06
C GLU A 18 0.54 -0.83 17.70
N LYS A 19 -0.01 -1.57 16.71
CA LYS A 19 0.57 -2.82 16.23
C LYS A 19 1.90 -2.62 15.53
N ILE A 20 2.03 -1.64 14.64
CA ILE A 20 3.30 -1.27 14.00
C ILE A 20 4.38 -0.96 15.06
N ASN A 21 4.01 -0.20 16.10
CA ASN A 21 4.94 0.17 17.16
C ASN A 21 5.36 -1.02 18.05
N ALA A 22 4.49 -2.01 18.21
CA ALA A 22 4.76 -3.21 19.00
C ALA A 22 5.58 -4.26 18.25
N THR A 23 5.67 -4.17 16.92
CA THR A 23 6.37 -5.14 16.07
C THR A 23 7.88 -5.07 16.25
N THR A 24 8.53 -6.23 16.24
CA THR A 24 9.96 -6.39 16.53
C THR A 24 10.77 -6.99 15.39
N SER A 25 10.19 -7.75 14.48
CA SER A 25 10.91 -8.42 13.40
C SER A 25 10.49 -7.97 12.01
N ASP A 26 9.21 -8.10 11.67
CA ASP A 26 8.72 -7.81 10.33
C ASP A 26 7.25 -7.39 10.28
N ILE A 27 6.93 -6.61 9.25
CA ILE A 27 5.58 -6.19 8.89
C ILE A 27 5.38 -6.50 7.41
N LEU A 28 4.45 -7.40 7.09
CA LEU A 28 4.04 -7.70 5.73
C LEU A 28 2.68 -7.07 5.48
N ILE A 29 2.59 -6.25 4.44
CA ILE A 29 1.37 -5.50 4.12
C ILE A 29 0.94 -5.80 2.70
N GLU A 30 -0.36 -6.02 2.51
CA GLU A 30 -1.00 -6.07 1.21
C GLU A 30 -2.11 -5.04 1.16
N SER A 31 -1.99 -4.05 0.28
CA SER A 31 -2.96 -2.97 0.12
C SER A 31 -3.07 -2.55 -1.34
N PRO A 32 -4.30 -2.35 -1.88
CA PRO A 32 -4.49 -1.94 -3.26
C PRO A 32 -3.89 -0.57 -3.57
N TYR A 33 -3.79 0.29 -2.57
CA TYR A 33 -3.29 1.66 -2.66
C TYR A 33 -2.26 1.91 -1.57
N VAL A 34 -1.28 2.77 -1.86
CA VAL A 34 -0.24 3.18 -0.90
C VAL A 34 -0.03 4.69 -1.05
N ILE A 35 -0.76 5.44 -0.23
CA ILE A 35 -0.62 6.89 -0.03
C ILE A 35 -0.73 7.11 1.48
N LEU A 36 0.42 7.12 2.15
CA LEU A 36 0.45 7.04 3.60
C LEU A 36 -0.01 8.34 4.27
N SER A 37 -0.85 8.22 5.31
CA SER A 37 -1.05 9.32 6.23
C SER A 37 0.25 9.60 7.02
N GLU A 38 0.42 10.82 7.50
CA GLU A 38 1.61 11.22 8.25
C GLU A 38 1.84 10.34 9.49
N GLU A 39 0.75 9.95 10.16
CA GLU A 39 0.82 9.11 11.35
C GLU A 39 1.30 7.68 11.02
N ILE A 40 0.75 7.05 9.97
CA ILE A 40 1.16 5.72 9.50
C ILE A 40 2.59 5.76 8.97
N PHE A 41 2.92 6.76 8.15
CA PHE A 41 4.28 6.98 7.66
C PHE A 41 5.29 7.05 8.81
N THR A 42 5.01 7.90 9.81
CA THR A 42 5.89 8.06 10.97
C THR A 42 6.04 6.75 11.76
N ALA A 43 4.98 5.98 11.92
CA ALA A 43 5.02 4.70 12.62
C ALA A 43 5.89 3.67 11.87
N LEU A 44 5.71 3.55 10.54
CA LEU A 44 6.52 2.64 9.71
C LEU A 44 8.00 3.06 9.68
N LEU A 45 8.29 4.35 9.57
CA LEU A 45 9.66 4.86 9.62
C LEU A 45 10.34 4.53 10.95
N LYS A 46 9.64 4.71 12.08
CA LYS A 46 10.16 4.31 13.40
C LYS A 46 10.39 2.79 13.47
N ALA A 47 9.52 1.98 12.85
CA ALA A 47 9.70 0.53 12.80
C ALA A 47 10.99 0.17 12.02
N VAL A 48 11.20 0.75 10.84
CA VAL A 48 12.42 0.57 10.04
C VAL A 48 13.67 0.99 10.84
N HIS A 49 13.64 2.12 11.53
CA HIS A 49 14.76 2.57 12.39
C HIS A 49 15.05 1.63 13.57
N ARG A 50 14.06 0.86 14.03
CA ARG A 50 14.25 -0.22 15.01
C ARG A 50 14.83 -1.50 14.40
N GLY A 51 15.00 -1.58 13.09
CA GLY A 51 15.46 -2.76 12.35
C GLY A 51 14.32 -3.72 11.94
N VAL A 52 13.07 -3.31 12.07
CA VAL A 52 11.91 -4.09 11.58
C VAL A 52 11.91 -4.06 10.06
N LYS A 53 11.78 -5.23 9.43
CA LYS A 53 11.61 -5.33 7.98
C LYS A 53 10.17 -4.99 7.61
N VAL A 54 10.00 -4.02 6.73
CA VAL A 54 8.68 -3.63 6.22
C VAL A 54 8.59 -3.97 4.74
N GLN A 55 7.62 -4.81 4.38
CA GLN A 55 7.33 -5.19 3.00
C GLN A 55 5.89 -4.84 2.65
N ILE A 56 5.68 -4.18 1.51
CA ILE A 56 4.36 -3.79 1.02
C ILE A 56 4.16 -4.34 -0.39
N ILE A 57 3.09 -5.09 -0.61
CA ILE A 57 2.60 -5.45 -1.94
C ILE A 57 1.44 -4.54 -2.29
N THR A 58 1.50 -3.93 -3.47
CA THR A 58 0.43 -3.06 -3.99
C THR A 58 0.22 -3.26 -5.47
N ASN A 59 -0.80 -2.62 -6.04
CA ASN A 59 -1.04 -2.68 -7.47
C ASN A 59 0.05 -1.97 -8.26
N SER A 60 0.45 -2.59 -9.36
CA SER A 60 1.26 -1.94 -10.41
C SER A 60 0.39 -1.01 -11.27
N MET A 61 1.03 -0.31 -12.19
CA MET A 61 0.33 0.43 -13.25
C MET A 61 -0.62 -0.46 -14.07
N MET A 62 -0.29 -1.74 -14.22
CA MET A 62 -1.09 -2.68 -15.04
C MET A 62 -2.31 -3.20 -14.30
N THR A 63 -2.21 -3.37 -13.00
CA THR A 63 -3.24 -3.98 -12.17
C THR A 63 -4.10 -2.97 -11.39
N SER A 64 -3.68 -1.71 -11.27
CA SER A 64 -4.47 -0.68 -10.60
C SER A 64 -5.69 -0.28 -11.41
N ASP A 65 -6.83 -0.13 -10.76
CA ASP A 65 -8.08 0.39 -11.30
C ASP A 65 -8.18 1.93 -11.23
N SER A 66 -7.31 2.58 -10.46
CA SER A 66 -7.35 4.02 -10.24
C SER A 66 -6.24 4.78 -10.97
N TYR A 67 -6.63 5.63 -11.94
CA TYR A 67 -5.71 6.53 -12.63
C TYR A 67 -5.24 7.70 -11.77
N LEU A 68 -5.99 8.07 -10.72
CA LEU A 68 -5.67 9.23 -9.89
C LEU A 68 -4.70 8.86 -8.76
N VAL A 69 -4.80 7.66 -8.23
CA VAL A 69 -3.93 7.16 -7.14
C VAL A 69 -2.49 6.94 -7.63
N LEU A 70 -2.31 6.39 -8.82
CA LEU A 70 -0.99 6.01 -9.34
C LEU A 70 0.01 7.18 -9.44
N PRO A 71 -0.35 8.38 -9.92
CA PRO A 71 0.58 9.50 -9.95
C PRO A 71 1.12 9.88 -8.58
N VAL A 72 0.25 9.90 -7.56
CA VAL A 72 0.63 10.20 -6.17
C VAL A 72 1.49 9.08 -5.59
N TYR A 73 1.07 7.82 -5.79
CA TYR A 73 1.84 6.65 -5.38
C TYR A 73 3.27 6.67 -5.92
N TYR A 74 3.46 6.97 -7.22
CA TYR A 74 4.81 6.98 -7.80
C TYR A 74 5.71 8.10 -7.25
N GLN A 75 5.15 9.23 -6.82
CA GLN A 75 5.92 10.25 -6.12
C GLN A 75 6.36 9.78 -4.73
N GLU A 76 5.49 9.07 -4.00
CA GLU A 76 5.80 8.59 -2.65
C GLU A 76 6.64 7.30 -2.65
N ARG A 77 6.43 6.42 -3.61
CA ARG A 77 7.08 5.10 -3.69
C ARG A 77 8.59 5.16 -3.58
N ASP A 78 9.21 6.00 -4.40
CA ASP A 78 10.66 6.11 -4.45
C ASP A 78 11.23 6.65 -3.14
N TYR A 79 10.47 7.53 -2.48
CA TYR A 79 10.82 8.02 -1.15
C TYR A 79 10.74 6.91 -0.09
N LEU A 80 9.66 6.12 -0.08
CA LEU A 80 9.50 4.99 0.84
C LEU A 80 10.60 3.93 0.67
N ILE A 81 10.98 3.62 -0.57
CA ILE A 81 12.07 2.69 -0.87
C ILE A 81 13.40 3.20 -0.32
N ASN A 82 13.70 4.50 -0.51
CA ASN A 82 14.92 5.12 0.01
C ASN A 82 14.97 5.13 1.55
N LEU A 83 13.84 5.04 2.23
CA LEU A 83 13.75 4.91 3.68
C LEU A 83 13.86 3.45 4.18
N GLY A 84 14.04 2.49 3.28
CA GLY A 84 14.21 1.08 3.64
C GLY A 84 12.92 0.27 3.71
N ILE A 85 11.85 0.73 3.09
CA ILE A 85 10.61 -0.04 2.92
C ILE A 85 10.67 -0.80 1.59
N ASP A 86 10.54 -2.11 1.63
CA ASP A 86 10.48 -2.96 0.44
C ASP A 86 9.10 -2.89 -0.19
N ILE A 87 9.02 -2.40 -1.42
CA ILE A 87 7.75 -2.31 -2.17
C ILE A 87 7.77 -3.28 -3.33
N TYR A 88 6.69 -4.04 -3.47
CA TYR A 88 6.44 -4.98 -4.55
C TYR A 88 5.18 -4.59 -5.30
N GLU A 89 5.27 -4.55 -6.62
CA GLU A 89 4.17 -4.20 -7.51
C GLU A 89 3.58 -5.47 -8.14
N PHE A 90 2.32 -5.76 -7.82
CA PHE A 90 1.60 -6.94 -8.32
C PHE A 90 1.42 -6.89 -9.84
N GLN A 91 1.63 -8.03 -10.53
CA GLN A 91 1.63 -8.16 -11.98
C GLN A 91 0.57 -9.14 -12.51
N GLY A 92 -0.46 -9.43 -11.74
CA GLY A 92 -1.51 -10.38 -12.15
C GLY A 92 -2.12 -10.05 -13.53
N ILE A 93 -2.35 -11.07 -14.37
CA ILE A 93 -2.98 -10.90 -15.67
C ILE A 93 -4.49 -10.78 -15.45
N ASP A 94 -5.10 -9.68 -15.94
CA ASP A 94 -6.54 -9.39 -15.80
C ASP A 94 -7.07 -9.49 -14.36
N GLN A 95 -6.16 -9.26 -13.40
CA GLN A 95 -6.46 -9.26 -11.97
C GLN A 95 -5.99 -7.94 -11.36
N TYR A 96 -6.65 -7.52 -10.30
CA TYR A 96 -6.19 -6.44 -9.45
C TYR A 96 -6.21 -6.91 -7.99
N LEU A 97 -5.23 -6.44 -7.25
CA LEU A 97 -5.11 -6.69 -5.84
C LEU A 97 -6.12 -5.82 -5.10
N HIS A 98 -6.94 -6.41 -4.24
CA HIS A 98 -7.91 -5.65 -3.44
C HIS A 98 -7.92 -6.05 -1.95
N THR A 99 -7.01 -6.90 -1.55
CA THR A 99 -6.79 -7.32 -0.15
C THR A 99 -6.28 -6.13 0.67
N LYS A 100 -6.73 -6.04 1.92
CA LYS A 100 -6.20 -5.15 2.95
C LYS A 100 -5.80 -6.02 4.12
N MET A 101 -4.51 -6.31 4.19
CA MET A 101 -3.94 -7.26 5.15
C MET A 101 -2.64 -6.71 5.72
N PHE A 102 -2.48 -6.87 7.02
CA PHE A 102 -1.22 -6.63 7.73
C PHE A 102 -0.86 -7.89 8.50
N ILE A 103 0.35 -8.37 8.38
CA ILE A 103 0.89 -9.47 9.18
C ILE A 103 2.04 -8.91 10.01
N PHE A 104 2.00 -9.13 11.32
CA PHE A 104 2.96 -8.62 12.28
C PHE A 104 3.73 -9.78 12.92
N ASP A 105 5.07 -9.75 12.84
CA ASP A 105 5.99 -10.73 13.46
C ASP A 105 5.63 -12.20 13.16
N HIS A 106 4.96 -12.50 12.05
CA HIS A 106 4.44 -13.82 11.68
C HIS A 106 3.54 -14.48 12.75
N ASN A 107 2.94 -13.69 13.64
CA ASN A 107 2.13 -14.20 14.74
C ASN A 107 0.75 -13.55 14.89
N GLU A 108 0.49 -12.51 14.13
CA GLU A 108 -0.81 -11.83 14.12
C GLU A 108 -1.13 -11.34 12.69
N VAL A 109 -2.35 -11.57 12.25
CA VAL A 109 -2.87 -11.01 11.01
C VAL A 109 -4.05 -10.07 11.28
N VAL A 110 -4.05 -8.93 10.61
CA VAL A 110 -5.16 -7.97 10.58
C VAL A 110 -5.73 -7.93 9.16
N LEU A 111 -7.01 -8.19 9.05
CA LEU A 111 -7.76 -8.21 7.78
C LEU A 111 -8.98 -7.31 7.89
N GLY A 112 -9.28 -6.54 6.84
CA GLY A 112 -10.45 -5.68 6.87
C GLY A 112 -10.64 -4.81 5.64
N SER A 113 -11.23 -3.64 5.86
CA SER A 113 -11.52 -2.68 4.80
C SER A 113 -10.46 -1.56 4.68
N TYR A 114 -9.54 -1.44 5.65
CA TYR A 114 -8.57 -0.34 5.77
C TYR A 114 -7.48 -0.40 4.69
N ASN A 115 -7.51 0.53 3.74
CA ASN A 115 -6.42 0.75 2.80
C ASN A 115 -5.28 1.56 3.43
N LEU A 116 -4.09 1.46 2.88
CA LEU A 116 -3.01 2.40 3.14
C LEU A 116 -3.22 3.70 2.32
N ASP A 117 -4.31 4.42 2.60
CA ASP A 117 -4.62 5.68 1.95
C ASP A 117 -5.17 6.73 2.93
N MET A 118 -5.24 7.99 2.46
CA MET A 118 -5.69 9.11 3.28
C MET A 118 -7.19 9.03 3.62
N LEU A 119 -8.00 8.41 2.76
CA LEU A 119 -9.43 8.24 2.99
C LEU A 119 -9.67 7.27 4.15
N SER A 120 -9.03 6.10 4.14
CA SER A 120 -9.12 5.14 5.24
C SER A 120 -8.55 5.69 6.55
N ALA A 121 -7.47 6.48 6.46
CA ALA A 121 -6.83 7.03 7.65
C ALA A 121 -7.64 8.16 8.31
N ASN A 122 -8.40 8.97 7.54
CA ASN A 122 -8.94 10.23 8.02
C ASN A 122 -10.45 10.41 7.88
N ILE A 123 -11.09 9.69 6.94
CA ILE A 123 -12.46 10.00 6.50
C ILE A 123 -13.39 8.81 6.66
N ASN A 124 -12.97 7.64 6.16
CA ASN A 124 -13.83 6.46 6.11
C ASN A 124 -14.06 5.86 7.50
N THR A 125 -15.21 5.21 7.65
CA THR A 125 -15.42 4.27 8.75
C THR A 125 -14.88 2.92 8.30
N GLU A 126 -13.84 2.45 8.95
CA GLU A 126 -13.16 1.20 8.62
C GLU A 126 -13.40 0.14 9.69
N ILE A 127 -13.40 -1.12 9.26
CA ILE A 127 -13.49 -2.27 10.15
C ILE A 127 -12.36 -3.24 9.83
N PHE A 128 -11.78 -3.84 10.85
CA PHE A 128 -10.88 -4.97 10.71
C PHE A 128 -11.04 -5.99 11.84
N VAL A 129 -10.56 -7.18 11.58
CA VAL A 129 -10.37 -8.23 12.58
C VAL A 129 -8.89 -8.49 12.78
N SER A 130 -8.49 -8.70 14.02
CA SER A 130 -7.13 -9.05 14.40
C SER A 130 -7.15 -10.49 14.92
N ILE A 131 -6.32 -11.36 14.33
CA ILE A 131 -6.35 -12.81 14.55
C ILE A 131 -4.93 -13.26 14.90
N LYS A 132 -4.81 -14.04 16.02
CA LYS A 132 -3.55 -14.63 16.49
C LYS A 132 -3.58 -16.17 16.43
N ASP A 133 -4.57 -16.74 15.78
CA ASP A 133 -4.62 -18.16 15.52
C ASP A 133 -3.50 -18.58 14.57
N SER A 134 -2.70 -19.55 14.95
CA SER A 134 -1.49 -19.96 14.23
C SER A 134 -1.79 -20.52 12.82
N GLU A 135 -2.91 -21.21 12.64
CA GLU A 135 -3.27 -21.76 11.33
C GLU A 135 -3.74 -20.65 10.39
N VAL A 136 -4.55 -19.71 10.91
CA VAL A 136 -5.00 -18.56 10.11
C VAL A 136 -3.82 -17.68 9.72
N VAL A 137 -2.89 -17.41 10.63
CA VAL A 137 -1.67 -16.65 10.33
C VAL A 137 -0.81 -17.35 9.29
N LYS A 138 -0.61 -18.65 9.41
CA LYS A 138 0.15 -19.46 8.45
C LYS A 138 -0.46 -19.44 7.05
N GLU A 139 -1.77 -19.61 6.94
CA GLU A 139 -2.47 -19.51 5.64
C GLU A 139 -2.41 -18.09 5.07
N SER A 140 -2.46 -17.06 5.90
CA SER A 140 -2.29 -15.67 5.49
C SER A 140 -0.88 -15.38 4.96
N ILE A 141 0.15 -15.92 5.60
CA ILE A 141 1.55 -15.82 5.12
C ILE A 141 1.72 -16.56 3.78
N LYS A 142 1.12 -17.72 3.65
CA LYS A 142 1.13 -18.48 2.39
C LYS A 142 0.48 -17.66 1.27
N TYR A 143 -0.71 -17.12 1.50
CA TYR A 143 -1.41 -16.26 0.54
C TYR A 143 -0.55 -15.03 0.17
N TYR A 144 0.04 -14.35 1.15
CA TYR A 144 0.97 -13.25 0.91
C TYR A 144 2.14 -13.66 0.02
N SER A 145 2.73 -14.84 0.28
CA SER A 145 3.86 -15.36 -0.48
C SER A 145 3.48 -15.71 -1.93
N GLU A 146 2.28 -16.19 -2.17
CA GLU A 146 1.74 -16.46 -3.51
C GLU A 146 1.51 -15.15 -4.29
N THR A 147 1.03 -14.09 -3.63
CA THR A 147 0.91 -12.75 -4.23
C THR A 147 2.29 -12.14 -4.50
N LEU A 148 3.23 -12.30 -3.57
CA LEU A 148 4.62 -11.84 -3.71
C LEU A 148 5.31 -12.50 -4.92
N ALA A 149 5.11 -13.80 -5.14
CA ALA A 149 5.66 -14.53 -6.28
C ALA A 149 5.13 -14.00 -7.65
N GLN A 150 3.99 -13.31 -7.64
CA GLN A 150 3.41 -12.65 -8.82
C GLN A 150 3.72 -11.16 -8.87
N SER A 151 4.60 -10.67 -8.01
CA SER A 151 4.94 -9.25 -7.88
C SER A 151 6.39 -9.00 -8.27
N ILE A 152 6.68 -7.77 -8.66
CA ILE A 152 8.03 -7.32 -9.01
C ILE A 152 8.50 -6.31 -7.97
N PHE A 153 9.72 -6.47 -7.48
CA PHE A 153 10.37 -5.50 -6.58
C PHE A 153 10.48 -4.14 -7.28
N ALA A 154 9.89 -3.12 -6.69
CA ALA A 154 9.96 -1.76 -7.21
C ALA A 154 11.35 -1.16 -6.99
N LYS A 155 11.86 -0.49 -8.02
CA LYS A 155 13.17 0.19 -7.96
C LYS A 155 12.98 1.68 -8.10
N VAL A 156 13.79 2.46 -7.40
CA VAL A 156 13.81 3.92 -7.51
C VAL A 156 14.01 4.35 -8.97
N ASN A 157 13.27 5.34 -9.40
CA ASN A 157 13.28 5.86 -10.78
C ASN A 157 12.89 4.86 -11.88
N SER A 158 12.28 3.72 -11.52
CA SER A 158 11.84 2.75 -12.52
C SER A 158 10.32 2.64 -12.57
N ILE A 159 9.73 3.09 -13.67
CA ILE A 159 8.33 2.77 -14.01
C ILE A 159 8.31 1.57 -14.98
N LYS A 160 9.47 1.00 -15.24
CA LYS A 160 9.75 0.04 -16.32
C LYS A 160 9.35 -1.44 -16.14
N PRO A 161 8.96 -2.01 -14.99
CA PRO A 161 8.84 -3.47 -14.94
C PRO A 161 7.83 -4.05 -15.92
N ALA A 162 6.68 -3.42 -16.09
CA ALA A 162 5.64 -3.94 -16.98
C ALA A 162 5.93 -3.77 -18.48
N ILE A 163 6.84 -2.86 -18.83
CA ILE A 163 7.16 -2.55 -20.23
C ILE A 163 8.18 -3.56 -20.81
N LEU A 164 9.05 -4.11 -19.99
CA LEU A 164 10.19 -4.92 -20.47
C LEU A 164 9.83 -6.38 -20.78
N GLU A 165 8.71 -6.90 -20.32
CA GLU A 165 8.35 -8.32 -20.50
C GLU A 165 7.42 -8.61 -21.69
N GLY A 166 7.35 -7.73 -22.69
CA GLY A 166 6.58 -7.98 -23.92
C GLY A 166 5.05 -7.90 -23.78
N ARG A 167 4.57 -7.43 -22.63
CA ARG A 167 3.13 -7.25 -22.34
C ARG A 167 2.58 -5.87 -22.71
N ILE A 168 3.29 -5.12 -23.55
CA ILE A 168 2.87 -3.77 -23.96
C ILE A 168 1.76 -3.87 -24.99
N ASN A 169 0.61 -3.35 -24.64
CA ASN A 169 -0.40 -2.99 -25.63
C ASN A 169 -0.58 -1.46 -25.68
N LEU A 170 -1.25 -0.98 -26.72
CA LEU A 170 -1.55 0.45 -26.90
C LEU A 170 -2.28 1.07 -25.68
N LYS A 171 -3.09 0.28 -24.96
CA LYS A 171 -3.80 0.70 -23.76
C LYS A 171 -2.84 1.01 -22.61
N SER A 172 -1.79 0.18 -22.43
CA SER A 172 -0.75 0.40 -21.42
C SER A 172 0.08 1.64 -21.70
N ILE A 173 0.43 1.89 -22.96
CA ILE A 173 1.18 3.10 -23.35
C ILE A 173 0.35 4.37 -23.10
N LYS A 174 -0.94 4.36 -23.48
CA LYS A 174 -1.84 5.48 -23.20
C LYS A 174 -1.98 5.72 -21.69
N LYS A 175 -2.17 4.65 -20.91
CA LYS A 175 -2.26 4.73 -19.44
C LYS A 175 -0.99 5.36 -18.86
N TYR A 176 0.18 4.91 -19.28
CA TYR A 176 1.47 5.47 -18.85
C TYR A 176 1.59 6.97 -19.15
N SER A 177 1.25 7.39 -20.37
CA SER A 177 1.34 8.80 -20.78
C SER A 177 0.39 9.69 -19.95
N VAL A 178 -0.83 9.21 -19.67
CA VAL A 178 -1.79 9.93 -18.81
C VAL A 178 -1.28 10.02 -17.37
N ILE A 179 -0.77 8.92 -16.81
CA ILE A 179 -0.22 8.91 -15.44
C ILE A 179 0.94 9.89 -15.33
N LYS A 180 1.87 9.90 -16.28
CA LYS A 180 3.00 10.84 -16.28
C LYS A 180 2.55 12.29 -16.36
N LEU A 181 1.56 12.60 -17.19
CA LEU A 181 0.99 13.95 -17.25
C LEU A 181 0.38 14.35 -15.89
N LEU A 182 -0.41 13.47 -15.29
CA LEU A 182 -1.06 13.72 -14.01
C LEU A 182 -0.05 13.82 -12.85
N GLU A 183 1.05 13.06 -12.88
CA GLU A 183 2.13 13.12 -11.92
C GLU A 183 2.74 14.53 -11.80
N TYR A 184 2.94 15.18 -12.97
CA TYR A 184 3.49 16.54 -13.00
C TYR A 184 2.47 17.64 -12.70
N THR A 185 1.18 17.42 -13.03
CA THR A 185 0.18 18.50 -13.00
C THR A 185 -0.72 18.45 -11.77
N LEU A 186 -1.19 17.29 -11.36
CA LEU A 186 -2.24 17.13 -10.36
C LEU A 186 -1.80 16.40 -9.07
N ALA A 187 -0.82 15.51 -9.13
CA ALA A 187 -0.45 14.70 -7.97
C ALA A 187 -0.17 15.52 -6.69
N PRO A 188 0.53 16.68 -6.74
CA PRO A 188 0.76 17.50 -5.55
C PRO A 188 -0.51 18.01 -4.87
N TYR A 189 -1.61 18.13 -5.63
CA TYR A 189 -2.91 18.62 -5.15
C TYR A 189 -3.87 17.50 -4.76
N LEU A 190 -3.62 16.29 -5.24
CA LEU A 190 -4.53 15.15 -5.02
C LEU A 190 -4.19 14.37 -3.75
N ARG A 191 -2.98 14.49 -3.24
CA ARG A 191 -2.47 13.69 -2.12
C ARG A 191 -3.41 13.70 -0.91
N ASP A 192 -3.91 14.86 -0.53
CA ASP A 192 -4.74 15.02 0.68
C ASP A 192 -6.20 14.57 0.47
N TYR A 193 -6.58 14.22 -0.75
CA TYR A 193 -7.93 13.78 -1.13
C TYR A 193 -8.01 12.30 -1.51
N LEU A 194 -6.90 11.59 -1.54
CA LEU A 194 -6.75 10.18 -1.89
C LEU A 194 -6.23 9.35 -0.71
#